data_d940b2b1a7448c1d860f0577315d4694
#
_entry.id   d940b2b1a7448c1d860f0577315d4694
#
_cell.length_a   1.000
_cell.length_b   1.000
_cell.length_c   1.000
_cell.angle_alpha   90.00
_cell.angle_beta   90.00
_cell.angle_gamma   90.00
#
_symmetry.space_group_name_H-M   'P 1'
#
loop_
_entity.id
_entity.type
_entity.pdbx_description
1 polymer ?
#
loop_
_entity_poly.entity_id
_entity_poly.type
_entity_poly.pdbx_seq_one_letter_code
_entity_poly.pdbx_strand_id
1 'polypeptide(L)'
;MAREYVDDHRLFLYHGGSLVGDITDRVSGLTARDERNALSVELSFSVLKNRTDALAPDLKLAPGDKVRVINHALEVFSGVIVTAGLDGSVTAYDQGWYLNKSQIIFQASGVAAEDAVARLCAKAGIPLGGCVSLPTRIQKIWTGSELSAILSEILEICTAETGEEYVYRVASGKLWVNRQTREPVAAYHRPADNLSPFPITWALGEVSGSDSMEELCNRFVLTESNGDEAKVIGTAENPDSIARYGLVQRVESLGGDENTAQARQRLKNLLAKNDRLTRTREVSQIWGCDEVRSGVVLSFGSGTYGLSGLYRVDAVTHSYGKPHLMSLTLSELDSPRAAGTGDVVNV
;
A
#
# COMPACT_ATOMS: atom_id res chain seq x y z
N MET A 1 -8.74 -19.94 -5.79
CA MET A 1 -9.86 -20.90 -5.82
C MET A 1 -11.13 -20.13 -6.10
N ALA A 2 -12.09 -20.68 -6.85
CA ALA A 2 -13.38 -20.02 -7.03
C ALA A 2 -14.06 -19.90 -5.66
N ARG A 3 -14.68 -18.76 -5.38
CA ARG A 3 -15.36 -18.48 -4.10
C ARG A 3 -16.57 -19.39 -3.93
N GLU A 4 -16.62 -20.17 -2.86
CA GLU A 4 -17.64 -21.18 -2.62
C GLU A 4 -18.89 -20.64 -1.90
N TYR A 5 -18.83 -19.42 -1.33
CA TYR A 5 -19.89 -18.82 -0.52
C TYR A 5 -20.22 -17.40 -0.95
N VAL A 6 -21.43 -16.95 -0.61
CA VAL A 6 -21.86 -15.55 -0.70
C VAL A 6 -21.30 -14.80 0.51
N ASP A 7 -20.87 -13.56 0.33
CA ASP A 7 -20.31 -12.76 1.42
C ASP A 7 -21.34 -12.50 2.53
N ASP A 8 -20.89 -12.70 3.79
CA ASP A 8 -21.65 -12.37 4.99
C ASP A 8 -20.68 -11.74 6.04
N HIS A 9 -20.38 -10.48 5.81
CA HIS A 9 -19.47 -9.72 6.70
C HIS A 9 -20.18 -9.36 7.98
N ARG A 10 -19.58 -9.74 9.11
CA ARG A 10 -20.07 -9.45 10.46
C ARG A 10 -19.08 -8.65 11.26
N LEU A 11 -19.57 -7.65 11.97
CA LEU A 11 -18.76 -6.77 12.82
C LEU A 11 -18.93 -7.16 14.29
N PHE A 12 -17.83 -7.53 14.93
CA PHE A 12 -17.77 -7.91 16.34
C PHE A 12 -17.07 -6.83 17.17
N LEU A 13 -17.64 -6.51 18.32
CA LEU A 13 -17.09 -5.57 19.30
C LEU A 13 -16.48 -6.31 20.49
N TYR A 14 -15.32 -5.83 20.93
CA TYR A 14 -14.64 -6.30 22.14
C TYR A 14 -14.32 -5.12 23.05
N HIS A 15 -14.64 -5.23 24.33
CA HIS A 15 -14.31 -4.27 25.37
C HIS A 15 -13.36 -4.89 26.39
N GLY A 16 -12.21 -4.25 26.66
CA GLY A 16 -11.22 -4.80 27.59
C GLY A 16 -10.71 -6.21 27.21
N GLY A 17 -10.78 -6.60 25.94
CA GLY A 17 -10.43 -7.94 25.46
C GLY A 17 -11.56 -8.97 25.50
N SER A 18 -12.69 -8.67 26.13
CA SER A 18 -13.88 -9.55 26.18
C SER A 18 -14.84 -9.24 25.04
N LEU A 19 -15.39 -10.28 24.41
CA LEU A 19 -16.39 -10.14 23.37
C LEU A 19 -17.68 -9.53 23.94
N VAL A 20 -18.11 -8.40 23.39
CA VAL A 20 -19.42 -7.79 23.69
C VAL A 20 -20.51 -8.44 22.84
N GLY A 21 -20.26 -8.66 21.56
CA GLY A 21 -21.18 -9.32 20.64
C GLY A 21 -21.01 -8.90 19.18
N ASP A 22 -21.89 -9.46 18.35
CA ASP A 22 -22.10 -9.06 16.97
C ASP A 22 -22.94 -7.77 16.96
N ILE A 23 -22.41 -6.73 16.33
CA ILE A 23 -23.04 -5.40 16.23
C ILE A 23 -23.41 -5.03 14.79
N THR A 24 -23.36 -5.98 13.87
CA THR A 24 -23.57 -5.76 12.42
C THR A 24 -24.89 -5.04 12.14
N ASP A 25 -25.98 -5.48 12.76
CA ASP A 25 -27.33 -4.91 12.54
C ASP A 25 -27.54 -3.55 13.24
N ARG A 26 -26.53 -3.08 14.00
CA ARG A 26 -26.56 -1.82 14.75
C ARG A 26 -25.68 -0.74 14.14
N VAL A 27 -25.07 -1.04 12.99
CA VAL A 27 -24.18 -0.11 12.27
C VAL A 27 -24.62 0.08 10.84
N SER A 28 -24.16 1.16 10.24
CA SER A 28 -24.35 1.45 8.82
C SER A 28 -23.06 1.97 8.22
N GLY A 29 -22.93 1.87 6.88
CA GLY A 29 -21.77 2.40 6.16
C GLY A 29 -20.46 1.74 6.54
N LEU A 30 -20.46 0.42 6.83
CA LEU A 30 -19.23 -0.31 7.17
C LEU A 30 -18.31 -0.38 5.97
N THR A 31 -17.18 0.33 6.04
CA THR A 31 -16.18 0.43 4.97
C THR A 31 -14.78 0.20 5.50
N ALA A 32 -13.93 -0.45 4.71
CA ALA A 32 -12.49 -0.57 5.00
C ALA A 32 -11.69 -0.01 3.85
N ARG A 33 -10.74 0.87 4.16
CA ARG A 33 -9.82 1.49 3.20
C ARG A 33 -8.40 0.98 3.45
N ASP A 34 -7.80 0.43 2.41
CA ASP A 34 -6.44 -0.09 2.39
C ASP A 34 -5.65 0.59 1.27
N GLU A 35 -4.55 1.24 1.62
CA GLU A 35 -3.67 1.98 0.70
C GLU A 35 -2.25 1.44 0.75
N ARG A 36 -1.61 1.33 -0.39
CA ARG A 36 -0.28 0.71 -0.54
C ARG A 36 0.81 1.33 0.34
N ASN A 37 0.79 2.62 0.55
CA ASN A 37 1.81 3.32 1.33
C ASN A 37 1.33 3.70 2.73
N ALA A 38 0.11 3.30 3.09
CA ALA A 38 -0.38 3.41 4.45
C ALA A 38 -0.10 2.09 5.19
N LEU A 39 0.51 2.17 6.37
CA LEU A 39 0.77 0.97 7.17
C LEU A 39 -0.47 0.40 7.81
N SER A 40 -1.56 1.16 7.86
CA SER A 40 -2.78 0.77 8.54
C SER A 40 -3.98 0.77 7.61
N VAL A 41 -4.78 -0.27 7.71
CA VAL A 41 -6.13 -0.31 7.16
C VAL A 41 -7.06 0.48 8.06
N GLU A 42 -7.83 1.40 7.47
CA GLU A 42 -8.86 2.16 8.15
C GLU A 42 -10.21 1.44 8.01
N LEU A 43 -10.91 1.25 9.12
CA LEU A 43 -12.30 0.80 9.16
C LEU A 43 -13.16 1.94 9.66
N SER A 44 -14.21 2.30 8.92
CA SER A 44 -15.18 3.31 9.31
C SER A 44 -16.60 2.78 9.24
N PHE A 45 -17.44 3.24 10.16
CA PHE A 45 -18.86 2.93 10.23
C PHE A 45 -19.60 3.93 11.10
N SER A 46 -20.92 3.92 11.03
CA SER A 46 -21.77 4.74 11.91
C SER A 46 -22.67 3.83 12.75
N VAL A 47 -22.73 4.12 14.06
CA VAL A 47 -23.63 3.42 14.97
C VAL A 47 -25.02 4.02 14.87
N LEU A 48 -26.01 3.17 14.71
CA LEU A 48 -27.42 3.57 14.74
C LEU A 48 -27.79 3.99 16.16
N LYS A 49 -28.06 5.28 16.35
CA LYS A 49 -28.53 5.84 17.63
C LYS A 49 -30.04 5.77 17.68
N ASN A 50 -30.55 5.05 18.63
CA ASN A 50 -31.98 4.99 18.89
C ASN A 50 -32.32 5.89 20.09
N ARG A 51 -32.98 7.01 19.84
CA ARG A 51 -33.39 7.96 20.86
C ARG A 51 -34.82 7.71 21.38
N THR A 52 -35.54 6.78 20.78
CA THR A 52 -36.98 6.61 21.00
C THR A 52 -37.37 5.25 21.58
N ASP A 53 -36.53 4.24 21.47
CA ASP A 53 -36.82 2.89 21.99
C ASP A 53 -36.01 2.60 23.27
N ALA A 54 -36.66 2.61 24.38
CA ALA A 54 -36.06 2.29 25.67
C ALA A 54 -35.61 0.82 25.82
N LEU A 55 -36.07 -0.07 24.91
CA LEU A 55 -35.71 -1.49 24.92
C LEU A 55 -34.46 -1.79 24.10
N ALA A 56 -34.02 -0.83 23.28
CA ALA A 56 -32.77 -0.93 22.53
C ALA A 56 -31.71 0.01 23.14
N PRO A 57 -30.95 -0.44 24.17
CA PRO A 57 -29.94 0.40 24.80
C PRO A 57 -28.88 0.83 23.80
N ASP A 58 -28.40 2.08 23.92
CA ASP A 58 -27.33 2.61 23.11
C ASP A 58 -26.09 1.71 23.16
N LEU A 59 -25.52 1.44 22.00
CA LEU A 59 -24.24 0.76 21.91
C LEU A 59 -23.14 1.71 22.38
N LYS A 60 -22.48 1.38 23.46
CA LYS A 60 -21.35 2.17 23.99
C LYS A 60 -20.08 1.72 23.32
N LEU A 61 -19.44 2.62 22.61
CA LEU A 61 -18.15 2.45 21.98
C LEU A 61 -17.20 3.52 22.52
N ALA A 62 -15.97 3.14 22.77
CA ALA A 62 -14.94 4.05 23.25
C ALA A 62 -13.62 3.85 22.49
N PRO A 63 -12.79 4.89 22.37
CA PRO A 63 -11.41 4.72 21.93
C PRO A 63 -10.70 3.67 22.80
N GLY A 64 -9.98 2.75 22.13
CA GLY A 64 -9.32 1.61 22.76
C GLY A 64 -10.12 0.29 22.70
N ASP A 65 -11.40 0.32 22.41
CA ASP A 65 -12.18 -0.90 22.13
C ASP A 65 -11.67 -1.54 20.83
N LYS A 66 -11.77 -2.88 20.76
CA LYS A 66 -11.37 -3.61 19.55
C LYS A 66 -12.58 -3.99 18.72
N VAL A 67 -12.40 -3.96 17.41
CA VAL A 67 -13.39 -4.41 16.44
C VAL A 67 -12.78 -5.40 15.47
N ARG A 68 -13.59 -6.38 15.04
CA ARG A 68 -13.20 -7.38 14.04
C ARG A 68 -14.31 -7.52 13.01
N VAL A 69 -13.93 -7.53 11.73
CA VAL A 69 -14.83 -7.89 10.63
C VAL A 69 -14.49 -9.30 10.19
N ILE A 70 -15.49 -10.17 10.19
CA ILE A 70 -15.35 -11.58 9.83
C ILE A 70 -16.31 -11.89 8.67
N ASN A 71 -15.81 -12.52 7.62
CA ASN A 71 -16.61 -13.07 6.54
C ASN A 71 -16.56 -14.60 6.63
N HIS A 72 -17.63 -15.24 7.13
CA HIS A 72 -17.65 -16.65 7.53
C HIS A 72 -16.52 -17.01 8.51
N ALA A 73 -15.51 -17.75 8.08
CA ALA A 73 -14.35 -18.12 8.89
C ALA A 73 -13.14 -17.20 8.68
N LEU A 74 -13.21 -16.27 7.72
CA LEU A 74 -12.12 -15.38 7.37
C LEU A 74 -12.19 -14.08 8.16
N GLU A 75 -11.16 -13.77 8.94
CA GLU A 75 -10.99 -12.43 9.52
C GLU A 75 -10.46 -11.49 8.43
N VAL A 76 -11.31 -10.54 8.00
CA VAL A 76 -10.95 -9.56 6.97
C VAL A 76 -10.38 -8.27 7.55
N PHE A 77 -10.73 -7.96 8.81
CA PHE A 77 -10.17 -6.82 9.55
C PHE A 77 -10.12 -7.12 11.05
N SER A 78 -9.09 -6.63 11.71
CA SER A 78 -8.98 -6.62 13.18
C SER A 78 -8.21 -5.36 13.61
N GLY A 79 -8.85 -4.54 14.44
CA GLY A 79 -8.26 -3.25 14.80
C GLY A 79 -8.82 -2.68 16.11
N VAL A 80 -8.39 -1.45 16.39
CA VAL A 80 -8.76 -0.68 17.57
C VAL A 80 -9.52 0.57 17.17
N ILE A 81 -10.59 0.90 17.89
CA ILE A 81 -11.31 2.15 17.73
C ILE A 81 -10.41 3.30 18.20
N VAL A 82 -10.15 4.24 17.30
CA VAL A 82 -9.37 5.45 17.58
C VAL A 82 -10.27 6.65 17.79
N THR A 83 -11.37 6.73 17.05
CA THR A 83 -12.34 7.82 17.17
C THR A 83 -13.74 7.25 17.31
N ALA A 84 -14.49 7.76 18.28
CA ALA A 84 -15.91 7.52 18.46
C ALA A 84 -16.61 8.87 18.61
N GLY A 85 -17.31 9.30 17.57
CA GLY A 85 -17.98 10.60 17.49
C GLY A 85 -19.31 10.62 18.27
N LEU A 86 -19.68 11.80 18.75
CA LEU A 86 -20.99 12.02 19.40
C LEU A 86 -22.16 11.85 18.41
N ASP A 87 -21.90 11.99 17.12
CA ASP A 87 -22.84 11.76 16.01
C ASP A 87 -23.05 10.26 15.71
N GLY A 88 -22.22 9.40 16.28
CA GLY A 88 -22.20 7.96 16.06
C GLY A 88 -21.17 7.49 15.03
N SER A 89 -20.41 8.40 14.42
CA SER A 89 -19.30 8.03 13.54
C SER A 89 -18.20 7.32 14.34
N VAL A 90 -17.62 6.28 13.75
CA VAL A 90 -16.55 5.50 14.36
C VAL A 90 -15.46 5.25 13.34
N THR A 91 -14.22 5.47 13.76
CA THR A 91 -13.03 5.12 12.97
C THR A 91 -12.13 4.20 13.78
N ALA A 92 -11.79 3.08 13.19
CA ALA A 92 -10.86 2.12 13.77
C ALA A 92 -9.71 1.86 12.79
N TYR A 93 -8.56 1.51 13.31
CA TYR A 93 -7.38 1.16 12.53
C TYR A 93 -6.84 -0.19 12.99
N ASP A 94 -6.21 -0.91 12.07
CA ASP A 94 -5.45 -2.09 12.43
C ASP A 94 -4.19 -1.74 13.25
N GLN A 95 -3.37 -2.74 13.58
CA GLN A 95 -2.19 -2.51 14.41
C GLN A 95 -1.09 -1.68 13.73
N GLY A 96 -1.16 -1.48 12.41
CA GLY A 96 -0.24 -0.60 11.68
C GLY A 96 -0.35 0.86 12.14
N TRP A 97 -1.49 1.28 12.68
CA TRP A 97 -1.68 2.62 13.22
C TRP A 97 -0.63 3.03 14.26
N TYR A 98 -0.24 2.09 15.14
CA TYR A 98 0.79 2.37 16.14
C TYR A 98 2.16 2.65 15.53
N LEU A 99 2.48 2.05 14.37
CA LEU A 99 3.70 2.33 13.62
C LEU A 99 3.71 3.73 13.02
N ASN A 100 2.55 4.23 12.61
CA ASN A 100 2.39 5.58 12.05
C ASN A 100 2.42 6.69 13.11
N LYS A 101 2.22 6.34 14.39
CA LYS A 101 2.13 7.33 15.48
C LYS A 101 3.35 7.32 16.40
N SER A 102 4.20 6.31 16.30
CA SER A 102 5.36 6.17 17.18
C SER A 102 6.60 6.73 16.53
N GLN A 103 7.17 7.77 17.14
CA GLN A 103 8.44 8.35 16.72
C GLN A 103 9.57 7.74 17.54
N ILE A 104 10.68 7.41 16.89
CA ILE A 104 11.84 6.81 17.53
C ILE A 104 13.15 7.41 17.03
N ILE A 105 14.20 7.18 17.82
CA ILE A 105 15.58 7.31 17.35
C ILE A 105 16.02 5.90 16.93
N PHE A 106 16.40 5.75 15.67
CA PHE A 106 16.85 4.47 15.10
C PHE A 106 18.15 4.65 14.35
N GLN A 107 19.09 3.73 14.56
CA GLN A 107 20.38 3.71 13.88
C GLN A 107 20.61 2.33 13.27
N ALA A 108 20.92 2.33 11.99
CA ALA A 108 21.48 1.20 11.27
C ALA A 108 22.92 1.52 10.87
N SER A 109 23.87 0.68 11.27
CA SER A 109 25.31 0.90 11.07
C SER A 109 25.87 -0.22 10.19
N GLY A 110 25.72 -0.10 8.86
CA GLY A 110 26.21 -1.07 7.88
C GLY A 110 25.58 -2.47 7.98
N VAL A 111 24.35 -2.56 8.50
CA VAL A 111 23.61 -3.85 8.61
C VAL A 111 22.79 -4.11 7.38
N ALA A 112 22.49 -5.40 7.09
CA ALA A 112 21.54 -5.75 6.03
C ALA A 112 20.15 -5.13 6.31
N ALA A 113 19.44 -4.74 5.26
CA ALA A 113 18.15 -4.08 5.41
C ALA A 113 17.13 -4.99 6.11
N GLU A 114 17.15 -6.30 5.88
CA GLU A 114 16.30 -7.28 6.59
C GLU A 114 16.56 -7.27 8.11
N ASP A 115 17.82 -7.15 8.54
CA ASP A 115 18.17 -7.01 9.96
C ASP A 115 17.72 -5.67 10.53
N ALA A 116 17.84 -4.60 9.74
CA ALA A 116 17.35 -3.28 10.13
C ALA A 116 15.83 -3.30 10.34
N VAL A 117 15.07 -3.92 9.43
CA VAL A 117 13.61 -4.12 9.55
C VAL A 117 13.27 -4.96 10.79
N ALA A 118 13.98 -6.06 11.04
CA ALA A 118 13.74 -6.89 12.21
C ALA A 118 13.98 -6.12 13.53
N ARG A 119 15.06 -5.32 13.60
CA ARG A 119 15.35 -4.44 14.76
C ARG A 119 14.31 -3.34 14.93
N LEU A 120 13.82 -2.78 13.82
CA LEU A 120 12.76 -1.77 13.82
C LEU A 120 11.47 -2.35 14.40
N CYS A 121 11.06 -3.55 13.95
CA CYS A 121 9.90 -4.29 14.46
C CYS A 121 10.04 -4.58 15.96
N ALA A 122 11.19 -5.07 16.41
CA ALA A 122 11.46 -5.36 17.82
C ALA A 122 11.33 -4.08 18.67
N LYS A 123 11.83 -2.95 18.18
CA LYS A 123 11.72 -1.65 18.86
C LYS A 123 10.29 -1.12 18.91
N ALA A 124 9.50 -1.44 17.89
CA ALA A 124 8.07 -1.10 17.81
C ALA A 124 7.17 -2.01 18.65
N GLY A 125 7.67 -3.15 19.12
CA GLY A 125 6.86 -4.17 19.79
C GLY A 125 5.87 -4.88 18.84
N ILE A 126 6.14 -4.88 17.52
CA ILE A 126 5.31 -5.55 16.51
C ILE A 126 6.08 -6.77 16.00
N PRO A 127 5.49 -7.97 16.04
CA PRO A 127 6.14 -9.16 15.51
C PRO A 127 6.40 -9.04 14.00
N LEU A 128 7.57 -9.45 13.54
CA LEU A 128 7.85 -9.65 12.12
C LEU A 128 7.25 -10.99 11.70
N GLY A 129 6.30 -10.97 10.76
CA GLY A 129 5.66 -12.17 10.21
C GLY A 129 6.53 -12.84 9.16
N GLY A 130 7.22 -12.03 8.36
CA GLY A 130 8.19 -12.45 7.36
C GLY A 130 8.79 -11.26 6.66
N CYS A 131 10.03 -11.42 6.21
CA CYS A 131 10.74 -10.45 5.39
C CYS A 131 11.45 -11.18 4.26
N VAL A 132 11.24 -10.73 3.03
CA VAL A 132 12.05 -11.21 1.91
C VAL A 132 13.51 -10.79 2.12
N SER A 133 14.45 -11.53 1.56
CA SER A 133 15.87 -11.17 1.66
C SER A 133 16.12 -9.79 1.05
N LEU A 134 16.74 -8.91 1.85
CA LEU A 134 17.09 -7.53 1.52
C LEU A 134 18.59 -7.34 1.78
N PRO A 135 19.45 -7.71 0.82
CA PRO A 135 20.91 -7.72 1.03
C PRO A 135 21.53 -6.32 1.11
N THR A 136 20.79 -5.29 0.69
CA THR A 136 21.22 -3.88 0.74
C THR A 136 21.69 -3.49 2.13
N ARG A 137 22.85 -2.85 2.23
CA ARG A 137 23.37 -2.38 3.52
C ARG A 137 22.84 -1.01 3.86
N ILE A 138 22.34 -0.87 5.08
CA ILE A 138 21.77 0.38 5.57
C ILE A 138 22.75 1.01 6.56
N GLN A 139 23.17 2.24 6.24
CA GLN A 139 24.02 3.07 7.12
C GLN A 139 23.37 4.44 7.28
N LYS A 140 22.52 4.56 8.27
CA LYS A 140 21.78 5.80 8.54
C LYS A 140 21.30 5.91 9.97
N ILE A 141 21.15 7.16 10.42
CA ILE A 141 20.56 7.52 11.71
C ILE A 141 19.28 8.32 11.45
N TRP A 142 18.20 7.90 12.07
CA TRP A 142 16.92 8.62 12.09
C TRP A 142 16.68 9.15 13.49
N THR A 143 16.35 10.44 13.59
CA THR A 143 16.10 11.12 14.87
C THR A 143 14.69 11.67 14.87
N GLY A 144 13.78 11.05 15.66
CA GLY A 144 12.40 11.51 15.76
C GLY A 144 11.53 11.24 14.53
N SER A 145 11.87 10.22 13.76
CA SER A 145 11.06 9.78 12.62
C SER A 145 10.02 8.73 13.03
N GLU A 146 8.89 8.71 12.36
CA GLU A 146 7.89 7.65 12.52
C GLU A 146 8.45 6.32 12.00
N LEU A 147 8.05 5.22 12.65
CA LEU A 147 8.53 3.89 12.25
C LEU A 147 8.16 3.55 10.80
N SER A 148 6.97 3.97 10.37
CA SER A 148 6.52 3.81 8.99
C SER A 148 7.43 4.53 7.98
N ALA A 149 7.81 5.77 8.29
CA ALA A 149 8.71 6.55 7.45
C ALA A 149 10.10 5.91 7.36
N ILE A 150 10.63 5.40 8.49
CA ILE A 150 11.92 4.68 8.51
C ILE A 150 11.84 3.41 7.65
N LEU A 151 10.75 2.62 7.78
CA LEU A 151 10.55 1.41 6.99
C LEU A 151 10.46 1.72 5.49
N SER A 152 9.66 2.72 5.12
CA SER A 152 9.53 3.15 3.72
C SER A 152 10.87 3.55 3.13
N GLU A 153 11.65 4.34 3.85
CA GLU A 153 12.96 4.79 3.39
C GLU A 153 13.96 3.64 3.25
N ILE A 154 13.98 2.67 4.18
CA ILE A 154 14.80 1.46 4.05
C ILE A 154 14.46 0.71 2.76
N LEU A 155 13.17 0.54 2.46
CA LEU A 155 12.73 -0.17 1.26
C LEU A 155 12.96 0.63 -0.03
N GLU A 156 12.93 1.96 0.02
CA GLU A 156 13.30 2.83 -1.09
C GLU A 156 14.79 2.71 -1.43
N ILE A 157 15.67 2.68 -0.42
CA ILE A 157 17.11 2.43 -0.61
C ILE A 157 17.32 1.05 -1.26
N CYS A 158 16.64 0.01 -0.78
CA CYS A 158 16.70 -1.33 -1.38
C CYS A 158 16.23 -1.31 -2.84
N THR A 159 15.12 -0.64 -3.13
CA THR A 159 14.56 -0.51 -4.49
C THR A 159 15.53 0.23 -5.42
N ALA A 160 16.15 1.30 -4.95
CA ALA A 160 17.11 2.06 -5.75
C ALA A 160 18.35 1.23 -6.10
N GLU A 161 18.87 0.42 -5.16
CA GLU A 161 20.03 -0.43 -5.39
C GLU A 161 19.70 -1.63 -6.27
N THR A 162 18.62 -2.36 -5.96
CA THR A 162 18.30 -3.64 -6.62
C THR A 162 17.49 -3.48 -7.90
N GLY A 163 16.75 -2.36 -8.06
CA GLY A 163 15.75 -2.19 -9.11
C GLY A 163 14.43 -2.95 -8.85
N GLU A 164 14.34 -3.70 -7.73
CA GLU A 164 13.16 -4.45 -7.34
C GLU A 164 12.24 -3.60 -6.46
N GLU A 165 10.95 -3.65 -6.67
CA GLU A 165 9.99 -2.99 -5.79
C GLU A 165 9.62 -3.89 -4.61
N TYR A 166 9.52 -3.29 -3.42
CA TYR A 166 9.12 -3.96 -2.20
C TYR A 166 7.83 -3.35 -1.66
N VAL A 167 7.02 -4.21 -1.06
CA VAL A 167 5.75 -3.84 -0.41
C VAL A 167 5.74 -4.37 1.01
N TYR A 168 5.10 -3.63 1.88
CA TYR A 168 4.92 -4.05 3.27
C TYR A 168 3.45 -3.90 3.67
N ARG A 169 3.04 -4.71 4.61
CA ARG A 169 1.69 -4.66 5.19
C ARG A 169 1.69 -5.20 6.61
N VAL A 170 0.73 -4.76 7.40
CA VAL A 170 0.38 -5.42 8.66
C VAL A 170 -0.77 -6.38 8.41
N ALA A 171 -0.60 -7.64 8.78
CA ALA A 171 -1.63 -8.65 8.67
C ALA A 171 -1.58 -9.58 9.87
N SER A 172 -2.73 -9.87 10.49
CA SER A 172 -2.83 -10.68 11.71
C SER A 172 -1.88 -10.21 12.83
N GLY A 173 -1.72 -8.90 12.97
CA GLY A 173 -0.87 -8.28 13.97
C GLY A 173 0.64 -8.42 13.76
N LYS A 174 1.08 -8.77 12.55
CA LYS A 174 2.47 -8.95 12.19
C LYS A 174 2.82 -8.09 10.97
N LEU A 175 4.04 -7.55 10.93
CA LEU A 175 4.57 -6.90 9.74
C LEU A 175 5.10 -7.94 8.76
N TRP A 176 4.75 -7.77 7.50
CA TRP A 176 5.23 -8.58 6.38
C TRP A 176 5.88 -7.67 5.35
N VAL A 177 7.07 -8.05 4.87
CA VAL A 177 7.77 -7.38 3.78
C VAL A 177 8.00 -8.36 2.66
N ASN A 178 7.51 -8.05 1.45
CA ASN A 178 7.58 -8.91 0.29
C ASN A 178 8.06 -8.12 -0.94
N ARG A 179 8.51 -8.84 -1.98
CA ARG A 179 8.67 -8.24 -3.30
C ARG A 179 7.30 -7.96 -3.91
N GLN A 180 7.20 -6.87 -4.65
CA GLN A 180 6.03 -6.61 -5.48
C GLN A 180 5.92 -7.70 -6.54
N THR A 181 4.85 -8.47 -6.49
CA THR A 181 4.56 -9.46 -7.54
C THR A 181 3.96 -8.79 -8.76
N ARG A 182 4.14 -9.44 -9.92
CA ARG A 182 3.41 -9.13 -11.16
C ARG A 182 2.35 -10.20 -11.48
N GLU A 183 2.27 -11.24 -10.65
CA GLU A 183 1.28 -12.30 -10.82
C GLU A 183 -0.11 -11.80 -10.40
N PRO A 184 -1.11 -11.86 -11.30
CA PRO A 184 -2.45 -11.41 -10.98
C PRO A 184 -3.14 -12.37 -10.01
N VAL A 185 -3.85 -11.81 -9.04
CA VAL A 185 -4.72 -12.60 -8.17
C VAL A 185 -6.01 -12.95 -8.88
N ALA A 186 -6.49 -14.17 -8.66
CA ALA A 186 -7.78 -14.63 -9.15
C ALA A 186 -8.89 -14.14 -8.21
N ALA A 187 -9.50 -13.01 -8.54
CA ALA A 187 -10.53 -12.36 -7.74
C ALA A 187 -11.92 -12.67 -8.30
N TYR A 188 -12.73 -13.35 -7.50
CA TYR A 188 -14.07 -13.79 -7.86
C TYR A 188 -15.13 -13.27 -6.88
N HIS A 189 -16.30 -12.97 -7.40
CA HIS A 189 -17.48 -12.66 -6.61
C HIS A 189 -18.57 -13.72 -6.85
N ARG A 190 -19.29 -14.10 -5.79
CA ARG A 190 -20.47 -14.96 -5.86
C ARG A 190 -21.69 -14.19 -5.38
N PRO A 191 -22.62 -13.82 -6.28
CA PRO A 191 -23.74 -12.95 -5.92
C PRO A 191 -24.86 -13.66 -5.16
N ALA A 192 -25.01 -14.97 -5.35
CA ALA A 192 -26.03 -15.79 -4.67
C ALA A 192 -25.62 -17.26 -4.66
N ASP A 193 -26.19 -18.06 -3.75
CA ASP A 193 -25.85 -19.48 -3.57
C ASP A 193 -26.18 -20.34 -4.79
N ASN A 194 -27.20 -19.94 -5.57
CA ASN A 194 -27.61 -20.62 -6.79
C ASN A 194 -26.89 -20.12 -8.06
N LEU A 195 -25.94 -19.19 -7.94
CA LEU A 195 -25.18 -18.66 -9.06
C LEU A 195 -23.71 -19.06 -8.96
N SER A 196 -23.09 -19.25 -10.12
CA SER A 196 -21.65 -19.49 -10.20
C SER A 196 -20.87 -18.22 -9.92
N PRO A 197 -19.71 -18.32 -9.26
CA PRO A 197 -18.80 -17.20 -9.12
C PRO A 197 -18.31 -16.72 -10.48
N PHE A 198 -18.06 -15.41 -10.61
CA PHE A 198 -17.49 -14.80 -11.80
C PHE A 198 -16.34 -13.85 -11.45
N PRO A 199 -15.38 -13.65 -12.37
CA PRO A 199 -14.29 -12.69 -12.16
C PRO A 199 -14.84 -11.29 -11.95
N ILE A 200 -14.39 -10.59 -10.91
CA ILE A 200 -14.83 -9.22 -10.62
C ILE A 200 -14.53 -8.25 -11.77
N THR A 201 -13.51 -8.53 -12.58
CA THR A 201 -13.11 -7.74 -13.74
C THR A 201 -14.07 -7.79 -14.92
N TRP A 202 -15.12 -8.63 -14.88
CA TRP A 202 -16.11 -8.73 -15.96
C TRP A 202 -17.22 -7.67 -15.86
N ALA A 203 -17.47 -7.16 -14.66
CA ALA A 203 -18.54 -6.19 -14.43
C ALA A 203 -17.96 -5.02 -13.61
N LEU A 204 -17.52 -4.01 -14.31
CA LEU A 204 -17.03 -2.77 -13.73
C LEU A 204 -18.16 -1.76 -13.62
N GLY A 205 -18.09 -0.93 -12.59
CA GLY A 205 -18.92 0.26 -12.47
C GLY A 205 -18.42 1.39 -13.35
N GLU A 206 -18.20 2.56 -12.77
CA GLU A 206 -17.62 3.70 -13.47
C GLU A 206 -16.09 3.58 -13.48
N VAL A 207 -15.48 3.84 -14.65
CA VAL A 207 -14.01 3.90 -14.81
C VAL A 207 -13.62 5.31 -15.20
N SER A 208 -12.74 5.91 -14.42
CA SER A 208 -12.11 7.20 -14.69
C SER A 208 -10.60 7.10 -14.57
N GLY A 209 -9.87 8.15 -14.89
CA GLY A 209 -8.43 8.14 -14.68
C GLY A 209 -7.70 9.27 -15.38
N SER A 210 -6.41 9.34 -15.13
CA SER A 210 -5.51 10.33 -15.70
C SER A 210 -4.16 9.72 -16.05
N ASP A 211 -3.51 10.33 -17.03
CA ASP A 211 -2.12 10.12 -17.34
C ASP A 211 -1.36 11.39 -16.92
N SER A 212 -0.34 11.27 -16.07
CA SER A 212 0.42 12.39 -15.52
C SER A 212 1.91 12.23 -15.74
N MET A 213 2.60 13.33 -15.95
CA MET A 213 4.06 13.41 -16.01
C MET A 213 4.67 14.07 -14.75
N GLU A 214 3.90 14.33 -13.72
CA GLU A 214 4.36 15.01 -12.50
C GLU A 214 5.52 14.29 -11.81
N GLU A 215 5.50 12.95 -11.82
CA GLU A 215 6.55 12.12 -11.23
C GLU A 215 7.64 11.71 -12.23
N LEU A 216 7.51 12.12 -13.50
CA LEU A 216 8.49 11.80 -14.54
C LEU A 216 9.84 12.44 -14.18
N CYS A 217 10.90 11.65 -14.31
CA CYS A 217 12.28 12.14 -14.24
C CYS A 217 13.12 11.43 -15.29
N ASN A 218 13.64 12.20 -16.26
CA ASN A 218 14.34 11.66 -17.42
C ASN A 218 15.84 11.93 -17.43
N ARG A 219 16.37 12.56 -16.35
CA ARG A 219 17.81 12.70 -16.09
C ARG A 219 18.10 12.60 -14.59
N PHE A 220 19.08 11.77 -14.26
CA PHE A 220 19.67 11.69 -12.92
C PHE A 220 21.15 12.04 -13.00
N VAL A 221 21.60 12.93 -12.13
CA VAL A 221 23.00 13.37 -12.02
C VAL A 221 23.55 12.88 -10.71
N LEU A 222 24.68 12.18 -10.74
CA LEU A 222 25.39 11.72 -9.56
C LEU A 222 26.47 12.74 -9.18
N THR A 223 26.46 13.16 -7.94
CA THR A 223 27.47 14.07 -7.39
C THR A 223 28.23 13.44 -6.23
N GLU A 224 29.51 13.77 -6.15
CA GLU A 224 30.36 13.50 -4.99
C GLU A 224 30.62 14.83 -4.29
N SER A 225 30.33 14.90 -2.98
CA SER A 225 30.61 16.09 -2.16
C SER A 225 31.94 15.93 -1.47
N ASN A 226 32.82 16.93 -1.64
CA ASN A 226 34.11 16.98 -0.98
C ASN A 226 34.22 18.35 -0.24
N GLY A 227 33.74 18.40 1.00
CA GLY A 227 33.59 19.64 1.73
C GLY A 227 32.52 20.55 1.11
N ASP A 228 32.89 21.75 0.71
CA ASP A 228 32.00 22.75 0.14
C ASP A 228 31.83 22.63 -1.39
N GLU A 229 32.49 21.68 -2.02
CA GLU A 229 32.42 21.45 -3.48
C GLU A 229 31.64 20.17 -3.81
N ALA A 230 30.79 20.24 -4.84
CA ALA A 230 30.11 19.09 -5.41
C ALA A 230 30.60 18.84 -6.84
N LYS A 231 31.17 17.65 -7.09
CA LYS A 231 31.65 17.24 -8.41
C LYS A 231 30.66 16.26 -9.02
N VAL A 232 30.30 16.48 -10.30
CA VAL A 232 29.52 15.49 -11.07
C VAL A 232 30.44 14.33 -11.46
N ILE A 233 30.02 13.09 -11.12
CA ILE A 233 30.78 11.86 -11.36
C ILE A 233 30.02 10.87 -12.25
N GLY A 234 28.80 11.20 -12.65
CA GLY A 234 28.00 10.38 -13.57
C GLY A 234 26.65 11.00 -13.90
N THR A 235 26.11 10.62 -15.05
CA THR A 235 24.75 11.02 -15.47
C THR A 235 24.07 9.82 -16.12
N ALA A 236 22.80 9.62 -15.82
CA ALA A 236 21.91 8.69 -16.54
C ALA A 236 20.75 9.49 -17.12
N GLU A 237 20.53 9.41 -18.41
CA GLU A 237 19.48 10.17 -19.08
C GLU A 237 18.84 9.39 -20.24
N ASN A 238 17.63 9.80 -20.61
CA ASN A 238 16.94 9.34 -21.80
C ASN A 238 16.71 10.52 -22.77
N PRO A 239 17.53 10.66 -23.82
CA PRO A 239 17.43 11.77 -24.77
C PRO A 239 16.07 11.85 -25.48
N ASP A 240 15.46 10.69 -25.80
CA ASP A 240 14.16 10.65 -26.47
C ASP A 240 13.03 11.16 -25.57
N SER A 241 13.08 10.80 -24.29
CA SER A 241 12.17 11.32 -23.28
C SER A 241 12.35 12.82 -23.06
N ILE A 242 13.60 13.29 -23.01
CA ILE A 242 13.92 14.72 -22.90
C ILE A 242 13.39 15.49 -24.11
N ALA A 243 13.59 14.95 -25.34
CA ALA A 243 13.08 15.59 -26.55
C ALA A 243 11.54 15.68 -26.57
N ARG A 244 10.86 14.70 -25.98
CA ARG A 244 9.39 14.63 -25.96
C ARG A 244 8.75 15.45 -24.87
N TYR A 245 9.29 15.40 -23.65
CA TYR A 245 8.66 15.95 -22.42
C TYR A 245 9.42 17.13 -21.83
N GLY A 246 10.59 17.46 -22.39
CA GLY A 246 11.50 18.43 -21.79
C GLY A 246 12.39 17.78 -20.72
N LEU A 247 13.40 18.54 -20.27
CA LEU A 247 14.33 18.09 -19.26
C LEU A 247 13.70 18.16 -17.86
N VAL A 248 13.58 17.00 -17.21
CA VAL A 248 13.23 16.88 -15.78
C VAL A 248 14.35 16.11 -15.08
N GLN A 249 15.09 16.82 -14.20
CA GLN A 249 16.33 16.32 -13.62
C GLN A 249 16.25 16.20 -12.10
N ARG A 250 16.84 15.13 -11.56
CA ARG A 250 17.13 14.96 -10.12
C ARG A 250 18.63 14.78 -9.92
N VAL A 251 19.11 15.24 -8.75
CA VAL A 251 20.51 15.09 -8.35
C VAL A 251 20.57 14.08 -7.21
N GLU A 252 21.45 13.10 -7.33
CA GLU A 252 21.73 12.07 -6.35
C GLU A 252 23.15 12.23 -5.83
N SER A 253 23.36 12.04 -4.55
CA SER A 253 24.69 12.07 -3.94
C SER A 253 25.27 10.67 -3.83
N LEU A 254 26.59 10.53 -3.98
CA LEU A 254 27.29 9.30 -3.67
C LEU A 254 27.16 8.98 -2.19
N GLY A 255 26.71 7.76 -1.85
CA GLY A 255 26.63 7.30 -0.47
C GLY A 255 28.03 7.07 0.13
N GLY A 256 28.18 7.27 1.45
CA GLY A 256 29.49 7.20 2.12
C GLY A 256 30.24 5.88 1.94
N ASP A 257 29.53 4.75 1.79
CA ASP A 257 30.11 3.41 1.59
C ASP A 257 29.84 2.84 0.20
N GLU A 258 29.23 3.63 -0.70
CA GLU A 258 28.88 3.24 -2.05
C GLU A 258 30.04 3.47 -3.00
N ASN A 259 30.43 2.45 -3.78
CA ASN A 259 31.39 2.66 -4.84
C ASN A 259 30.71 3.25 -6.09
N THR A 260 31.52 3.88 -6.96
CA THR A 260 31.03 4.54 -8.19
C THR A 260 30.25 3.59 -9.11
N ALA A 261 30.60 2.29 -9.17
CA ALA A 261 29.89 1.32 -10.02
C ALA A 261 28.49 1.01 -9.46
N GLN A 262 28.37 0.86 -8.16
CA GLN A 262 27.07 0.68 -7.47
C GLN A 262 26.18 1.92 -7.67
N ALA A 263 26.73 3.12 -7.47
CA ALA A 263 26.03 4.37 -7.67
C ALA A 263 25.52 4.53 -9.11
N ARG A 264 26.32 4.17 -10.11
CA ARG A 264 25.89 4.18 -11.53
C ARG A 264 24.78 3.16 -11.79
N GLN A 265 24.84 1.98 -11.19
CA GLN A 265 23.74 1.01 -11.33
C GLN A 265 22.47 1.54 -10.68
N ARG A 266 22.56 2.18 -9.52
CA ARG A 266 21.45 2.86 -8.85
C ARG A 266 20.82 3.93 -9.73
N LEU A 267 21.63 4.79 -10.40
CA LEU A 267 21.09 5.77 -11.34
C LEU A 267 20.31 5.13 -12.49
N LYS A 268 20.80 4.01 -13.06
CA LYS A 268 20.08 3.27 -14.11
C LYS A 268 18.74 2.76 -13.61
N ASN A 269 18.70 2.22 -12.41
CA ASN A 269 17.48 1.72 -11.79
C ASN A 269 16.48 2.86 -11.54
N LEU A 270 16.96 4.01 -11.04
CA LEU A 270 16.15 5.21 -10.82
C LEU A 270 15.59 5.76 -12.14
N LEU A 271 16.41 5.85 -13.19
CA LEU A 271 15.94 6.27 -14.51
C LEU A 271 14.88 5.30 -15.04
N ALA A 272 15.13 3.99 -14.98
CA ALA A 272 14.19 2.99 -15.44
C ALA A 272 12.84 3.02 -14.69
N LYS A 273 12.87 3.39 -13.41
CA LYS A 273 11.68 3.50 -12.57
C LYS A 273 10.88 4.78 -12.83
N ASN A 274 11.57 5.91 -12.99
CA ASN A 274 10.94 7.24 -12.97
C ASN A 274 10.74 7.84 -14.37
N ASP A 275 11.41 7.35 -15.43
CA ASP A 275 11.23 7.83 -16.80
C ASP A 275 9.99 7.18 -17.45
N ARG A 276 8.82 7.47 -16.87
CA ARG A 276 7.53 6.98 -17.36
C ARG A 276 6.39 7.92 -16.94
N LEU A 277 5.30 7.89 -17.69
CA LEU A 277 4.05 8.50 -17.26
C LEU A 277 3.40 7.67 -16.14
N THR A 278 2.88 8.34 -15.13
CA THR A 278 2.02 7.70 -14.14
C THR A 278 0.62 7.60 -14.73
N ARG A 279 0.10 6.38 -14.89
CA ARG A 279 -1.25 6.10 -15.37
C ARG A 279 -2.10 5.57 -14.24
N THR A 280 -2.93 6.44 -13.70
CA THR A 280 -3.86 6.09 -12.63
C THR A 280 -5.24 5.86 -13.21
N ARG A 281 -5.90 4.79 -12.77
CA ARG A 281 -7.27 4.46 -13.11
C ARG A 281 -8.06 4.25 -11.84
N GLU A 282 -9.24 4.82 -11.79
CA GLU A 282 -10.19 4.67 -10.70
C GLU A 282 -11.37 3.85 -11.18
N VAL A 283 -11.71 2.82 -10.45
CA VAL A 283 -12.86 1.96 -10.72
C VAL A 283 -13.77 2.00 -9.51
N SER A 284 -14.98 2.50 -9.68
CA SER A 284 -15.96 2.59 -8.60
C SER A 284 -17.04 1.52 -8.73
N GLN A 285 -17.59 1.08 -7.58
CA GLN A 285 -18.72 0.15 -7.48
C GLN A 285 -18.52 -1.17 -8.21
N ILE A 286 -17.34 -1.73 -8.17
CA ILE A 286 -17.03 -3.09 -8.60
C ILE A 286 -17.47 -4.09 -7.51
N TRP A 287 -17.82 -5.31 -7.89
CA TRP A 287 -18.14 -6.38 -6.97
C TRP A 287 -16.99 -6.68 -6.00
N GLY A 288 -17.32 -6.85 -4.73
CA GLY A 288 -16.36 -7.07 -3.67
C GLY A 288 -15.69 -8.44 -3.70
N CYS A 289 -14.43 -8.47 -3.29
CA CYS A 289 -13.63 -9.68 -3.12
C CYS A 289 -12.56 -9.40 -2.05
N ASP A 290 -12.58 -10.11 -0.92
CA ASP A 290 -11.70 -9.85 0.23
C ASP A 290 -10.22 -10.12 -0.05
N GLU A 291 -9.91 -10.86 -1.11
CA GLU A 291 -8.55 -11.11 -1.57
C GLU A 291 -7.94 -9.88 -2.26
N VAL A 292 -8.76 -8.92 -2.70
CA VAL A 292 -8.29 -7.67 -3.29
C VAL A 292 -7.86 -6.73 -2.18
N ARG A 293 -6.57 -6.46 -2.12
CA ARG A 293 -5.90 -5.60 -1.14
C ARG A 293 -4.93 -4.68 -1.87
N SER A 294 -4.45 -3.66 -1.18
CA SER A 294 -3.37 -2.84 -1.72
C SER A 294 -2.13 -3.69 -2.03
N GLY A 295 -1.45 -3.39 -3.14
CA GLY A 295 -0.28 -4.11 -3.62
C GLY A 295 -0.56 -5.37 -4.45
N VAL A 296 -1.80 -5.89 -4.51
CA VAL A 296 -2.12 -7.01 -5.40
C VAL A 296 -2.23 -6.55 -6.85
N VAL A 297 -2.08 -7.50 -7.76
CA VAL A 297 -2.20 -7.25 -9.20
C VAL A 297 -3.49 -7.86 -9.72
N LEU A 298 -4.22 -7.11 -10.53
CA LEU A 298 -5.40 -7.56 -11.27
C LEU A 298 -5.09 -7.59 -12.76
N SER A 299 -5.68 -8.56 -13.47
CA SER A 299 -5.60 -8.65 -14.93
C SER A 299 -6.94 -8.30 -15.53
N PHE A 300 -6.95 -7.31 -16.43
CA PHE A 300 -8.12 -6.91 -17.19
C PHE A 300 -7.97 -7.37 -18.64
N GLY A 301 -9.02 -8.03 -19.16
CA GLY A 301 -9.09 -8.45 -20.55
C GLY A 301 -9.23 -7.26 -21.49
N SER A 302 -8.81 -7.42 -22.75
CA SER A 302 -8.85 -6.35 -23.76
C SER A 302 -10.27 -5.87 -24.03
N GLY A 303 -10.48 -4.56 -23.91
CA GLY A 303 -11.63 -3.86 -24.50
C GLY A 303 -12.83 -3.56 -23.60
N THR A 304 -12.83 -3.95 -22.33
CA THR A 304 -13.90 -3.58 -21.41
C THR A 304 -13.50 -2.31 -20.66
N TYR A 305 -14.24 -1.22 -20.87
CA TYR A 305 -14.07 0.06 -20.17
C TYR A 305 -12.70 0.75 -20.33
N GLY A 306 -11.94 0.45 -21.38
CA GLY A 306 -10.63 1.08 -21.62
C GLY A 306 -9.51 0.55 -20.75
N LEU A 307 -9.73 -0.49 -19.96
CA LEU A 307 -8.71 -1.21 -19.21
C LEU A 307 -8.26 -2.43 -19.99
N SER A 308 -6.94 -2.64 -20.07
CA SER A 308 -6.36 -3.88 -20.61
C SER A 308 -4.97 -4.09 -20.03
N GLY A 309 -4.64 -5.36 -19.69
CA GLY A 309 -3.32 -5.68 -19.13
C GLY A 309 -3.30 -5.80 -17.61
N LEU A 310 -2.12 -5.61 -17.03
CA LEU A 310 -1.88 -5.78 -15.60
C LEU A 310 -1.92 -4.45 -14.88
N TYR A 311 -2.71 -4.40 -13.82
CA TYR A 311 -2.83 -3.23 -12.95
C TYR A 311 -2.54 -3.62 -11.50
N ARG A 312 -1.72 -2.82 -10.83
CA ARG A 312 -1.53 -2.91 -9.39
C ARG A 312 -2.62 -2.10 -8.69
N VAL A 313 -3.17 -2.66 -7.64
CA VAL A 313 -4.09 -1.97 -6.75
C VAL A 313 -3.28 -1.08 -5.80
N ASP A 314 -3.34 0.23 -5.97
CA ASP A 314 -2.68 1.19 -5.07
C ASP A 314 -3.55 1.51 -3.86
N ALA A 315 -4.88 1.57 -4.05
CA ALA A 315 -5.82 1.69 -2.96
C ALA A 315 -7.09 0.90 -3.26
N VAL A 316 -7.70 0.35 -2.22
CA VAL A 316 -9.01 -0.28 -2.26
C VAL A 316 -9.87 0.18 -1.10
N THR A 317 -11.12 0.50 -1.38
CA THR A 317 -12.15 0.75 -0.36
C THR A 317 -13.22 -0.33 -0.52
N HIS A 318 -13.34 -1.20 0.48
CA HIS A 318 -14.41 -2.19 0.58
C HIS A 318 -15.62 -1.58 1.27
N SER A 319 -16.81 -1.77 0.71
CA SER A 319 -18.10 -1.47 1.36
C SER A 319 -18.76 -2.81 1.70
N TYR A 320 -18.70 -3.18 2.99
CA TYR A 320 -19.19 -4.46 3.50
C TYR A 320 -20.71 -4.45 3.72
N GLY A 321 -21.44 -4.13 2.65
CA GLY A 321 -22.89 -4.18 2.62
C GLY A 321 -23.41 -5.46 1.95
N LYS A 322 -24.71 -5.47 1.70
CA LYS A 322 -25.35 -6.45 0.84
C LYS A 322 -25.96 -5.73 -0.36
N PRO A 323 -25.27 -5.71 -1.52
CA PRO A 323 -24.07 -6.49 -1.86
C PRO A 323 -22.75 -5.89 -1.30
N HIS A 324 -21.71 -6.73 -1.19
CA HIS A 324 -20.35 -6.31 -1.00
C HIS A 324 -19.82 -5.64 -2.28
N LEU A 325 -19.43 -4.39 -2.17
CA LEU A 325 -18.86 -3.60 -3.26
C LEU A 325 -17.49 -3.07 -2.87
N MET A 326 -16.69 -2.66 -3.86
CA MET A 326 -15.44 -1.97 -3.63
C MET A 326 -15.15 -0.93 -4.71
N SER A 327 -14.28 0.01 -4.37
CA SER A 327 -13.70 0.98 -5.30
C SER A 327 -12.18 0.81 -5.29
N LEU A 328 -11.55 0.94 -6.46
CA LEU A 328 -10.12 0.68 -6.66
C LEU A 328 -9.44 1.90 -7.25
N THR A 329 -8.24 2.20 -6.76
CA THR A 329 -7.26 3.04 -7.46
C THR A 329 -6.18 2.12 -8.00
N LEU A 330 -5.95 2.18 -9.29
CA LEU A 330 -5.13 1.24 -10.05
C LEU A 330 -3.98 1.98 -10.75
N SER A 331 -2.78 1.42 -10.71
CA SER A 331 -1.65 1.83 -11.55
C SER A 331 -1.33 0.76 -12.57
N GLU A 332 -1.15 1.17 -13.83
CA GLU A 332 -0.74 0.27 -14.92
C GLU A 332 0.70 -0.19 -14.71
N LEU A 333 0.93 -1.51 -14.67
CA LEU A 333 2.27 -2.09 -14.45
C LEU A 333 3.15 -2.07 -15.71
N ASP A 334 2.52 -2.15 -16.87
CA ASP A 334 3.19 -2.19 -18.18
C ASP A 334 3.13 -0.84 -18.91
N SER A 335 2.99 0.26 -18.15
CA SER A 335 3.09 1.61 -18.74
C SER A 335 4.35 1.70 -19.57
N PRO A 336 4.24 2.01 -20.88
CA PRO A 336 5.42 2.08 -21.74
C PRO A 336 6.39 3.13 -21.19
N ARG A 337 7.69 2.80 -21.23
CA ARG A 337 8.74 3.80 -20.98
C ARG A 337 8.53 4.98 -21.92
N ALA A 338 8.89 6.14 -21.45
CA ALA A 338 8.67 7.40 -22.18
C ALA A 338 9.46 7.52 -23.53
N ALA A 339 10.16 6.51 -23.98
CA ALA A 339 10.89 6.18 -25.21
C ALA A 339 12.37 5.81 -24.94
N GLY A 340 12.88 4.82 -25.67
CA GLY A 340 14.32 4.47 -25.70
C GLY A 340 14.91 3.82 -24.45
N THR A 341 16.05 3.18 -24.59
CA THR A 341 16.90 2.72 -23.49
C THR A 341 17.89 3.83 -23.15
N GLY A 342 17.73 4.45 -21.98
CA GLY A 342 18.68 5.47 -21.51
C GLY A 342 20.07 4.90 -21.27
N ASP A 343 21.09 5.57 -21.76
CA ASP A 343 22.50 5.23 -21.55
C ASP A 343 23.10 6.04 -20.41
N VAL A 344 24.00 5.41 -19.65
CA VAL A 344 24.81 6.14 -18.66
C VAL A 344 26.04 6.71 -19.37
N VAL A 345 26.10 8.03 -19.46
CA VAL A 345 27.23 8.74 -20.01
C VAL A 345 28.28 8.97 -18.92
N ASN A 346 29.54 8.59 -19.19
CA ASN A 346 30.67 8.91 -18.33
C ASN A 346 31.12 10.36 -18.61
N VAL A 347 31.19 11.18 -17.57
CA VAL A 347 31.83 12.49 -17.62
C VAL A 347 33.22 12.40 -17.04
#